data_a1373aaf79aa77f7c6efab07b6909c1e
#
_entry.id   a1373aaf79aa77f7c6efab07b6909c1e
#
_cell.length_a   1.000
_cell.length_b   1.000
_cell.length_c   1.000
_cell.angle_alpha   90.00
_cell.angle_beta   90.00
_cell.angle_gamma   90.00
#
_symmetry.space_group_name_H-M   'P 1'
#
loop_
_entity.id
_entity.type
_entity.pdbx_description
1 polymer ?
#
loop_
_entity_poly.entity_id
_entity_poly.type
_entity_poly.pdbx_seq_one_letter_code
_entity_poly.pdbx_strand_id
1 'polypeptide(L)'
;MTDQIAAALALIQPHQVVSLGGGRHMQTLADGIVARALPGIQICSPSEVTLAYCQTLGLPTTTQIVSDIAFDGCDSADKDLNLLKSNGGIHFYEKLHAQASNAYVILTAQKNVNAQLNAAVPLTLEVVSAASEQVMASAKLLGLQAKRRMATTYMGYTRTRDGNELIDCTMAEWTDIAKVDHLLASLPGVVATSYFAHLATLLLIETPDGQVHEIK
;
A
#
# COMPACT_ATOMS: atom_id res chain seq x y z
N MET A 1 -7.88 19.00 -10.38
CA MET A 1 -7.61 18.43 -9.03
C MET A 1 -8.92 17.83 -8.58
N THR A 2 -8.97 16.55 -8.22
CA THR A 2 -10.20 15.93 -7.70
C THR A 2 -10.44 16.39 -6.25
N ASP A 3 -11.69 16.29 -5.78
CA ASP A 3 -12.05 16.65 -4.40
C ASP A 3 -11.29 15.78 -3.39
N GLN A 4 -11.00 14.52 -3.74
CA GLN A 4 -10.20 13.60 -2.92
C GLN A 4 -8.76 14.12 -2.71
N ILE A 5 -8.10 14.59 -3.77
CA ILE A 5 -6.76 15.19 -3.66
C ILE A 5 -6.82 16.50 -2.85
N ALA A 6 -7.87 17.31 -3.05
CA ALA A 6 -8.04 18.53 -2.27
C ALA A 6 -8.23 18.23 -0.77
N ALA A 7 -9.04 17.21 -0.43
CA ALA A 7 -9.22 16.74 0.95
C ALA A 7 -7.90 16.23 1.57
N ALA A 8 -7.13 15.43 0.83
CA ALA A 8 -5.83 14.95 1.29
C ALA A 8 -4.84 16.11 1.53
N LEU A 9 -4.77 17.07 0.60
CA LEU A 9 -3.93 18.26 0.75
C LEU A 9 -4.30 19.10 1.97
N ALA A 10 -5.58 19.18 2.32
CA ALA A 10 -6.04 19.93 3.49
C ALA A 10 -5.51 19.38 4.83
N LEU A 11 -5.13 18.10 4.87
CA LEU A 11 -4.56 17.46 6.06
C LEU A 11 -3.08 17.81 6.28
N ILE A 12 -2.37 18.30 5.23
CA ILE A 12 -0.94 18.58 5.31
C ILE A 12 -0.71 19.97 5.90
N GLN A 13 0.17 20.04 6.90
CA GLN A 13 0.55 21.26 7.59
C GLN A 13 2.00 21.66 7.29
N PRO A 14 2.39 22.95 7.44
CA PRO A 14 3.78 23.37 7.36
C PRO A 14 4.71 22.56 8.28
N HIS A 15 5.97 22.39 7.85
CA HIS A 15 7.05 21.74 8.58
C HIS A 15 6.86 20.24 8.86
N GLN A 16 5.91 19.59 8.21
CA GLN A 16 5.71 18.14 8.33
C GLN A 16 6.63 17.33 7.43
N VAL A 17 6.94 16.13 7.89
CA VAL A 17 7.44 15.04 7.05
C VAL A 17 6.23 14.28 6.51
N VAL A 18 6.08 14.25 5.19
CA VAL A 18 4.96 13.62 4.50
C VAL A 18 5.46 12.39 3.74
N SER A 19 4.89 11.22 4.04
CA SER A 19 5.16 10.00 3.28
C SER A 19 4.16 9.84 2.15
N LEU A 20 4.64 9.66 0.92
CA LEU A 20 3.82 9.41 -0.26
C LEU A 20 4.07 8.00 -0.78
N GLY A 21 3.04 7.16 -0.78
CA GLY A 21 3.08 5.80 -1.32
C GLY A 21 3.33 5.73 -2.81
N GLY A 22 2.93 4.63 -3.43
CA GLY A 22 3.09 4.42 -4.87
C GLY A 22 1.89 4.88 -5.70
N GLY A 23 2.14 5.12 -6.99
CA GLY A 23 1.11 5.29 -7.99
C GLY A 23 0.70 6.73 -8.31
N ARG A 24 -0.22 6.83 -9.27
CA ARG A 24 -0.58 8.09 -9.93
C ARG A 24 -1.22 9.11 -8.99
N HIS A 25 -2.06 8.65 -8.05
CA HIS A 25 -2.66 9.56 -7.06
C HIS A 25 -1.61 10.25 -6.19
N MET A 26 -0.54 9.54 -5.83
CA MET A 26 0.56 10.10 -5.04
C MET A 26 1.37 11.14 -5.84
N GLN A 27 1.55 10.93 -7.14
CA GLN A 27 2.15 11.93 -8.01
C GLN A 27 1.28 13.21 -8.09
N THR A 28 -0.05 13.04 -8.27
CA THR A 28 -0.97 14.19 -8.27
C THR A 28 -0.99 14.92 -6.92
N LEU A 29 -0.86 14.19 -5.82
CA LEU A 29 -0.75 14.79 -4.48
C LEU A 29 0.57 15.58 -4.34
N ALA A 30 1.68 15.07 -4.87
CA ALA A 30 2.96 15.78 -4.91
C ALA A 30 2.87 17.08 -5.71
N ASP A 31 2.19 17.08 -6.88
CA ASP A 31 1.93 18.32 -7.66
C ASP A 31 1.15 19.35 -6.82
N GLY A 32 0.14 18.89 -6.07
CA GLY A 32 -0.65 19.72 -5.18
C GLY A 32 0.17 20.28 -4.01
N ILE A 33 1.11 19.53 -3.45
CA ILE A 33 2.03 20.00 -2.40
C ILE A 33 2.90 21.13 -2.94
N VAL A 34 3.47 20.99 -4.16
CA VAL A 34 4.23 22.06 -4.81
C VAL A 34 3.38 23.31 -4.98
N ALA A 35 2.15 23.16 -5.49
CA ALA A 35 1.25 24.30 -5.73
C ALA A 35 0.88 25.06 -4.44
N ARG A 36 0.80 24.35 -3.29
CA ARG A 36 0.53 24.97 -1.99
C ARG A 36 1.72 25.70 -1.38
N ALA A 37 2.93 25.41 -1.83
CA ALA A 37 4.19 26.02 -1.37
C ALA A 37 4.30 26.10 0.17
N LEU A 38 3.89 25.06 0.88
CA LEU A 38 3.97 25.01 2.34
C LEU A 38 5.43 24.99 2.80
N PRO A 39 5.82 25.87 3.74
CA PRO A 39 7.20 25.94 4.18
C PRO A 39 7.61 24.71 4.99
N GLY A 40 8.87 24.28 4.84
CA GLY A 40 9.51 23.27 5.66
C GLY A 40 9.01 21.83 5.46
N ILE A 41 8.23 21.56 4.39
CA ILE A 41 7.80 20.21 4.05
C ILE A 41 9.01 19.38 3.61
N GLN A 42 9.06 18.13 4.07
CA GLN A 42 9.97 17.10 3.59
C GLN A 42 9.18 15.88 3.12
N ILE A 43 9.60 15.26 2.03
CA ILE A 43 8.94 14.09 1.47
C ILE A 43 9.79 12.85 1.70
N CYS A 44 9.19 11.78 2.21
CA CYS A 44 9.72 10.43 2.11
C CYS A 44 8.75 9.54 1.31
N SER A 45 9.21 8.40 0.84
CA SER A 45 8.36 7.49 0.06
C SER A 45 8.85 6.04 0.15
N PRO A 46 7.94 5.06 0.29
CA PRO A 46 8.26 3.64 0.08
C PRO A 46 8.50 3.31 -1.40
N SER A 47 8.05 4.18 -2.32
CA SER A 47 8.16 4.01 -3.77
C SER A 47 9.33 4.82 -4.33
N GLU A 48 10.32 4.14 -4.90
CA GLU A 48 11.45 4.80 -5.59
C GLU A 48 10.97 5.69 -6.74
N VAL A 49 9.93 5.26 -7.47
CA VAL A 49 9.35 6.04 -8.59
C VAL A 49 8.70 7.32 -8.08
N THR A 50 7.94 7.25 -6.98
CA THR A 50 7.32 8.43 -6.38
C THR A 50 8.37 9.37 -5.80
N LEU A 51 9.39 8.83 -5.13
CA LEU A 51 10.48 9.64 -4.56
C LEU A 51 11.23 10.39 -5.67
N ALA A 52 11.59 9.69 -6.75
CA ALA A 52 12.25 10.30 -7.91
C ALA A 52 11.36 11.39 -8.55
N TYR A 53 10.05 11.16 -8.65
CA TYR A 53 9.11 12.16 -9.14
C TYR A 53 9.11 13.42 -8.27
N CYS A 54 9.03 13.26 -6.94
CA CYS A 54 9.10 14.40 -6.01
C CYS A 54 10.40 15.19 -6.16
N GLN A 55 11.53 14.51 -6.39
CA GLN A 55 12.82 15.16 -6.66
C GLN A 55 12.80 15.98 -7.96
N THR A 56 12.17 15.48 -9.04
CA THR A 56 12.02 16.26 -10.29
C THR A 56 11.17 17.50 -10.12
N LEU A 57 10.23 17.49 -9.17
CA LEU A 57 9.42 18.65 -8.80
C LEU A 57 10.16 19.65 -7.89
N GLY A 58 11.39 19.36 -7.46
CA GLY A 58 12.15 20.18 -6.53
C GLY A 58 11.68 20.10 -5.07
N LEU A 59 10.86 19.13 -4.71
CA LEU A 59 10.44 18.93 -3.33
C LEU A 59 11.63 18.43 -2.48
N PRO A 60 11.85 18.98 -1.27
CA PRO A 60 12.85 18.45 -0.35
C PRO A 60 12.52 17.00 0.03
N THR A 61 13.46 16.08 -0.18
CA THR A 61 13.28 14.65 0.13
C THR A 61 14.18 14.21 1.28
N THR A 62 13.73 13.17 2.01
CA THR A 62 14.48 12.56 3.10
C THR A 62 14.43 11.04 3.01
N THR A 63 15.44 10.35 3.56
CA THR A 63 15.48 8.89 3.70
C THR A 63 14.86 8.40 5.02
N GLN A 64 14.48 9.31 5.89
CA GLN A 64 13.78 9.01 7.13
C GLN A 64 12.40 8.42 6.81
N ILE A 65 12.02 7.32 7.49
CA ILE A 65 10.71 6.67 7.31
C ILE A 65 9.65 7.19 8.30
N VAL A 66 10.08 7.76 9.44
CA VAL A 66 9.16 8.35 10.42
C VAL A 66 8.55 9.62 9.81
N SER A 67 7.23 9.70 9.79
CA SER A 67 6.51 10.81 9.18
C SER A 67 5.32 11.26 10.04
N ASP A 68 4.92 12.51 9.86
CA ASP A 68 3.74 13.08 10.54
C ASP A 68 2.46 12.53 9.92
N ILE A 69 2.47 12.36 8.61
CA ILE A 69 1.34 11.85 7.85
C ILE A 69 1.83 11.06 6.62
N ALA A 70 1.23 9.90 6.40
CA ALA A 70 1.45 9.09 5.20
C ALA A 70 0.17 9.01 4.38
N PHE A 71 0.33 9.08 3.06
CA PHE A 71 -0.75 8.89 2.09
C PHE A 71 -0.43 7.72 1.18
N ASP A 72 -1.43 6.90 0.87
CA ASP A 72 -1.27 5.79 -0.05
C ASP A 72 -2.62 5.38 -0.67
N GLY A 73 -2.59 4.42 -1.60
CA GLY A 73 -3.78 3.76 -2.14
C GLY A 73 -3.97 2.35 -1.55
N CYS A 74 -5.07 1.71 -1.90
CA CYS A 74 -5.30 0.29 -1.63
C CYS A 74 -6.08 -0.37 -2.76
N ASP A 75 -5.96 -1.70 -2.85
CA ASP A 75 -6.69 -2.52 -3.83
C ASP A 75 -8.04 -3.00 -3.29
N SER A 76 -8.15 -3.16 -1.98
CA SER A 76 -9.38 -3.42 -1.25
C SER A 76 -9.29 -2.86 0.15
N ALA A 77 -10.42 -2.36 0.67
CA ALA A 77 -10.59 -1.92 2.05
C ALA A 77 -11.91 -2.43 2.61
N ASP A 78 -11.99 -2.61 3.93
CA ASP A 78 -13.24 -2.82 4.64
C ASP A 78 -13.56 -1.65 5.58
N LYS A 79 -14.75 -1.71 6.20
CA LYS A 79 -15.23 -0.68 7.13
C LYS A 79 -14.42 -0.60 8.45
N ASP A 80 -13.66 -1.65 8.77
CA ASP A 80 -12.85 -1.74 9.97
C ASP A 80 -11.38 -1.31 9.70
N LEU A 81 -11.16 -0.61 8.56
CA LEU A 81 -9.87 -0.07 8.10
C LEU A 81 -8.81 -1.15 7.81
N ASN A 82 -9.22 -2.38 7.55
CA ASN A 82 -8.31 -3.39 7.03
C ASN A 82 -8.14 -3.20 5.52
N LEU A 83 -6.92 -3.42 5.02
CA LEU A 83 -6.59 -3.20 3.62
C LEU A 83 -5.90 -4.40 3.01
N LEU A 84 -6.08 -4.60 1.70
CA LEU A 84 -5.17 -5.34 0.85
C LEU A 84 -4.44 -4.37 -0.08
N LYS A 85 -3.10 -4.44 -0.08
CA LYS A 85 -2.19 -3.63 -0.90
C LYS A 85 -1.31 -4.57 -1.74
N SER A 86 -1.94 -5.27 -2.66
CA SER A 86 -1.36 -6.43 -3.35
C SER A 86 -0.69 -6.06 -4.68
N ASN A 87 -1.13 -4.97 -5.32
CA ASN A 87 -0.51 -4.46 -6.53
C ASN A 87 0.82 -3.73 -6.21
N GLY A 88 1.57 -3.34 -7.21
CA GLY A 88 2.81 -2.58 -7.01
C GLY A 88 4.01 -3.39 -6.50
N GLY A 89 3.82 -4.37 -5.61
CA GLY A 89 4.88 -5.25 -5.10
C GLY A 89 5.88 -4.58 -4.16
N ILE A 90 5.49 -3.51 -3.48
CA ILE A 90 6.29 -2.75 -2.52
C ILE A 90 5.66 -2.73 -1.11
N HIS A 91 4.71 -3.62 -0.86
CA HIS A 91 3.91 -3.62 0.37
C HIS A 91 4.75 -3.78 1.66
N PHE A 92 5.94 -4.36 1.58
CA PHE A 92 6.88 -4.39 2.70
C PHE A 92 7.28 -2.95 3.12
N TYR A 93 7.76 -2.16 2.16
CA TYR A 93 8.15 -0.76 2.41
C TYR A 93 6.94 0.11 2.74
N GLU A 94 5.80 -0.09 2.09
CA GLU A 94 4.55 0.61 2.41
C GLU A 94 4.12 0.35 3.86
N LYS A 95 4.24 -0.90 4.33
CA LYS A 95 3.92 -1.26 5.72
C LYS A 95 4.87 -0.61 6.72
N LEU A 96 6.18 -0.55 6.41
CA LEU A 96 7.15 0.16 7.25
C LEU A 96 6.80 1.64 7.39
N HIS A 97 6.47 2.33 6.29
CA HIS A 97 6.07 3.74 6.31
C HIS A 97 4.74 3.94 7.03
N ALA A 98 3.76 3.05 6.82
CA ALA A 98 2.47 3.11 7.50
C ALA A 98 2.64 3.00 9.04
N GLN A 99 3.45 2.05 9.50
CA GLN A 99 3.71 1.84 10.92
C GLN A 99 4.55 2.96 11.58
N ALA A 100 5.38 3.63 10.79
CA ALA A 100 6.24 4.71 11.26
C ALA A 100 5.59 6.11 11.19
N SER A 101 4.34 6.19 10.71
CA SER A 101 3.61 7.45 10.55
C SER A 101 2.65 7.70 11.71
N ASN A 102 2.48 8.97 12.10
CA ASN A 102 1.48 9.33 13.13
C ASN A 102 0.04 9.19 12.60
N ALA A 103 -0.16 9.40 11.28
CA ALA A 103 -1.43 9.18 10.59
C ALA A 103 -1.17 8.50 9.26
N TYR A 104 -2.00 7.51 8.91
CA TYR A 104 -1.94 6.81 7.62
C TYR A 104 -3.28 6.95 6.91
N VAL A 105 -3.30 7.74 5.85
CA VAL A 105 -4.49 8.12 5.09
C VAL A 105 -4.51 7.40 3.75
N ILE A 106 -5.60 6.71 3.48
CA ILE A 106 -5.79 5.96 2.24
C ILE A 106 -6.71 6.72 1.29
N LEU A 107 -6.24 6.95 0.08
CA LEU A 107 -7.02 7.48 -1.03
C LEU A 107 -7.50 6.31 -1.89
N THR A 108 -8.81 6.08 -1.93
CA THR A 108 -9.36 4.95 -2.68
C THR A 108 -10.69 5.28 -3.34
N ALA A 109 -11.09 4.50 -4.34
CA ALA A 109 -12.40 4.62 -4.96
C ALA A 109 -13.44 3.78 -4.20
N GLN A 110 -14.70 4.20 -4.24
CA GLN A 110 -15.83 3.52 -3.57
C GLN A 110 -15.91 2.02 -3.94
N LYS A 111 -15.61 1.65 -5.18
CA LYS A 111 -15.62 0.25 -5.65
C LYS A 111 -14.65 -0.68 -4.92
N ASN A 112 -13.62 -0.12 -4.29
CA ASN A 112 -12.61 -0.87 -3.53
C ASN A 112 -12.98 -1.06 -2.06
N VAL A 113 -14.05 -0.39 -1.59
CA VAL A 113 -14.51 -0.43 -0.19
C VAL A 113 -15.73 -1.33 -0.09
N ASN A 114 -15.64 -2.38 0.71
CA ASN A 114 -16.67 -3.40 0.85
C ASN A 114 -16.92 -3.73 2.33
N ALA A 115 -17.97 -4.49 2.60
CA ALA A 115 -18.25 -4.96 3.97
C ALA A 115 -17.16 -5.93 4.47
N GLN A 116 -16.57 -6.70 3.55
CA GLN A 116 -15.40 -7.55 3.75
C GLN A 116 -14.41 -7.31 2.62
N LEU A 117 -13.13 -7.61 2.85
CA LEU A 117 -12.11 -7.48 1.81
C LEU A 117 -12.46 -8.32 0.57
N ASN A 118 -12.22 -7.75 -0.61
CA ASN A 118 -12.58 -8.35 -1.88
C ASN A 118 -11.68 -9.58 -2.16
N ALA A 119 -12.27 -10.77 -2.27
CA ALA A 119 -11.58 -12.02 -2.54
C ALA A 119 -10.92 -12.08 -3.94
N ALA A 120 -11.32 -11.22 -4.87
CA ALA A 120 -10.64 -11.08 -6.16
C ALA A 120 -9.25 -10.41 -6.03
N VAL A 121 -8.99 -9.74 -4.91
CA VAL A 121 -7.68 -9.17 -4.58
C VAL A 121 -6.88 -10.21 -3.80
N PRO A 122 -5.70 -10.65 -4.29
CA PRO A 122 -4.92 -11.68 -3.61
C PRO A 122 -4.32 -11.16 -2.29
N LEU A 123 -4.09 -12.05 -1.34
CA LEU A 123 -3.11 -11.82 -0.29
C LEU A 123 -1.73 -12.11 -0.89
N THR A 124 -0.96 -11.05 -1.12
CA THR A 124 0.38 -11.15 -1.72
C THR A 124 1.44 -11.26 -0.63
N LEU A 125 2.34 -12.20 -0.78
CA LEU A 125 3.48 -12.41 0.12
C LEU A 125 4.76 -11.98 -0.60
N GLU A 126 5.61 -11.22 0.08
CA GLU A 126 7.00 -11.05 -0.29
C GLU A 126 7.81 -12.16 0.37
N VAL A 127 8.52 -12.97 -0.42
CA VAL A 127 9.15 -14.21 0.03
C VAL A 127 10.58 -14.29 -0.49
N VAL A 128 11.52 -14.64 0.40
CA VAL A 128 12.88 -14.97 0.01
C VAL A 128 12.85 -16.15 -1.00
N SER A 129 13.52 -16.01 -2.14
CA SER A 129 13.42 -16.96 -3.25
C SER A 129 13.63 -18.42 -2.85
N ALA A 130 14.55 -18.69 -1.91
CA ALA A 130 14.84 -20.05 -1.43
C ALA A 130 13.65 -20.70 -0.69
N ALA A 131 12.71 -19.92 -0.15
CA ALA A 131 11.55 -20.39 0.60
C ALA A 131 10.28 -20.51 -0.25
N SER A 132 10.27 -20.03 -1.49
CA SER A 132 9.07 -19.87 -2.30
C SER A 132 8.25 -21.15 -2.47
N GLU A 133 8.89 -22.29 -2.76
CA GLU A 133 8.19 -23.57 -2.95
C GLU A 133 7.53 -24.05 -1.65
N GLN A 134 8.24 -23.92 -0.52
CA GLN A 134 7.72 -24.35 0.77
C GLN A 134 6.57 -23.45 1.23
N VAL A 135 6.69 -22.13 1.03
CA VAL A 135 5.63 -21.17 1.36
C VAL A 135 4.37 -21.45 0.52
N MET A 136 4.53 -21.69 -0.79
CA MET A 136 3.39 -22.06 -1.64
C MET A 136 2.75 -23.38 -1.23
N ALA A 137 3.54 -24.37 -0.84
CA ALA A 137 3.02 -25.65 -0.33
C ALA A 137 2.21 -25.45 0.97
N SER A 138 2.73 -24.62 1.90
CA SER A 138 2.04 -24.29 3.15
C SER A 138 0.75 -23.51 2.90
N ALA A 139 0.75 -22.55 1.97
CA ALA A 139 -0.46 -21.82 1.57
C ALA A 139 -1.55 -22.77 1.02
N LYS A 140 -1.16 -23.76 0.21
CA LYS A 140 -2.09 -24.78 -0.30
C LYS A 140 -2.70 -25.63 0.81
N LEU A 141 -1.94 -25.99 1.85
CA LEU A 141 -2.46 -26.71 3.02
C LEU A 141 -3.49 -25.91 3.81
N LEU A 142 -3.43 -24.56 3.72
CA LEU A 142 -4.43 -23.66 4.28
C LEU A 142 -5.65 -23.44 3.34
N GLY A 143 -5.73 -24.16 2.22
CA GLY A 143 -6.82 -24.06 1.26
C GLY A 143 -6.68 -22.92 0.23
N LEU A 144 -5.52 -22.26 0.16
CA LEU A 144 -5.26 -21.20 -0.79
C LEU A 144 -4.74 -21.72 -2.13
N GLN A 145 -5.08 -21.06 -3.21
CA GLN A 145 -4.32 -21.15 -4.43
C GLN A 145 -3.15 -20.18 -4.34
N ALA A 146 -1.93 -20.65 -4.55
CA ALA A 146 -0.72 -19.87 -4.46
C ALA A 146 0.09 -19.97 -5.76
N LYS A 147 0.51 -18.84 -6.30
CA LYS A 147 1.34 -18.77 -7.51
C LYS A 147 2.36 -17.65 -7.42
N ARG A 148 3.54 -17.86 -8.00
CA ARG A 148 4.52 -16.79 -8.17
C ARG A 148 4.01 -15.79 -9.19
N ARG A 149 4.16 -14.49 -8.88
CA ARG A 149 3.80 -13.42 -9.79
C ARG A 149 4.75 -13.35 -10.97
N MET A 150 4.18 -13.41 -12.17
CA MET A 150 4.93 -13.21 -13.41
C MET A 150 5.23 -11.73 -13.62
N ALA A 151 6.41 -11.43 -14.15
CA ALA A 151 6.73 -10.09 -14.63
C ALA A 151 5.92 -9.78 -15.92
N THR A 152 5.59 -8.52 -16.12
CA THR A 152 4.86 -8.06 -17.31
C THR A 152 5.79 -7.61 -18.43
N THR A 153 7.05 -7.30 -18.13
CA THR A 153 8.01 -6.69 -19.06
C THR A 153 9.14 -7.61 -19.50
N TYR A 154 9.30 -8.77 -18.86
CA TYR A 154 10.29 -9.77 -19.23
C TYR A 154 9.79 -11.19 -18.93
N MET A 155 10.42 -12.21 -19.52
CA MET A 155 10.07 -13.62 -19.33
C MET A 155 10.67 -14.15 -18.03
N GLY A 156 10.01 -13.88 -16.90
CA GLY A 156 10.45 -14.30 -15.57
C GLY A 156 9.46 -13.94 -14.49
N TYR A 157 9.81 -14.23 -13.24
CA TYR A 157 9.02 -13.86 -12.08
C TYR A 157 9.35 -12.43 -11.62
N THR A 158 8.32 -11.71 -11.15
CA THR A 158 8.51 -10.38 -10.54
C THR A 158 9.46 -10.48 -9.36
N ARG A 159 10.39 -9.53 -9.27
CA ARG A 159 11.29 -9.36 -8.12
C ARG A 159 10.98 -8.06 -7.43
N THR A 160 11.03 -8.08 -6.09
CA THR A 160 10.97 -6.87 -5.30
C THR A 160 12.30 -6.11 -5.38
N ARG A 161 12.36 -4.91 -4.84
CA ARG A 161 13.58 -4.11 -4.71
C ARG A 161 14.74 -4.89 -4.07
N ASP A 162 14.44 -5.76 -3.09
CA ASP A 162 15.44 -6.56 -2.37
C ASP A 162 15.70 -7.92 -3.03
N GLY A 163 15.15 -8.16 -4.23
CA GLY A 163 15.34 -9.39 -4.99
C GLY A 163 14.44 -10.55 -4.56
N ASN A 164 13.51 -10.34 -3.65
CA ASN A 164 12.55 -11.33 -3.20
C ASN A 164 11.48 -11.62 -4.26
N GLU A 165 10.79 -12.74 -4.13
CA GLU A 165 9.67 -13.12 -5.00
C GLU A 165 8.34 -12.64 -4.42
N LEU A 166 7.36 -12.42 -5.31
CA LEU A 166 5.98 -12.18 -4.93
C LEU A 166 5.15 -13.43 -5.18
N ILE A 167 4.42 -13.88 -4.14
CA ILE A 167 3.50 -15.00 -4.22
C ILE A 167 2.08 -14.47 -3.98
N ASP A 168 1.23 -14.61 -5.00
CA ASP A 168 -0.18 -14.25 -4.93
C ASP A 168 -0.99 -15.44 -4.40
N CYS A 169 -1.62 -15.28 -3.24
CA CYS A 169 -2.48 -16.25 -2.61
C CYS A 169 -3.94 -15.81 -2.76
N THR A 170 -4.80 -16.72 -3.24
CA THR A 170 -6.24 -16.46 -3.43
C THR A 170 -7.09 -17.56 -2.84
N MET A 171 -8.31 -17.20 -2.43
CA MET A 171 -9.36 -18.14 -2.03
C MET A 171 -10.74 -17.57 -2.43
N ALA A 172 -11.79 -18.37 -2.29
CA ALA A 172 -13.14 -17.98 -2.69
C ALA A 172 -13.67 -16.78 -1.90
N GLU A 173 -13.35 -16.71 -0.60
CA GLU A 173 -13.80 -15.66 0.32
C GLU A 173 -12.75 -15.41 1.39
N TRP A 174 -12.59 -14.14 1.81
CA TRP A 174 -11.75 -13.75 2.95
C TRP A 174 -12.55 -13.78 4.26
N THR A 175 -12.98 -14.96 4.72
CA THR A 175 -13.78 -15.10 5.96
C THR A 175 -12.97 -14.82 7.23
N ASP A 176 -11.69 -15.18 7.25
CA ASP A 176 -10.77 -14.93 8.38
C ASP A 176 -9.36 -14.67 7.84
N ILE A 177 -9.23 -13.59 7.08
CA ILE A 177 -7.95 -13.21 6.47
C ILE A 177 -6.88 -12.93 7.54
N ALA A 178 -7.25 -12.40 8.69
CA ALA A 178 -6.32 -12.09 9.77
C ALA A 178 -5.62 -13.35 10.28
N LYS A 179 -6.35 -14.47 10.43
CA LYS A 179 -5.78 -15.77 10.82
C LYS A 179 -4.89 -16.32 9.73
N VAL A 180 -5.33 -16.27 8.48
CA VAL A 180 -4.55 -16.73 7.32
C VAL A 180 -3.26 -15.93 7.20
N ASP A 181 -3.34 -14.60 7.30
CA ASP A 181 -2.20 -13.70 7.30
C ASP A 181 -1.19 -14.03 8.39
N HIS A 182 -1.66 -14.18 9.64
CA HIS A 182 -0.81 -14.51 10.77
C HIS A 182 -0.05 -15.84 10.57
N LEU A 183 -0.73 -16.86 10.06
CA LEU A 183 -0.11 -18.16 9.78
C LEU A 183 0.95 -18.05 8.68
N LEU A 184 0.64 -17.35 7.59
CA LEU A 184 1.57 -17.20 6.47
C LEU A 184 2.75 -16.28 6.82
N ALA A 185 2.51 -15.18 7.54
CA ALA A 185 3.56 -14.27 7.99
C ALA A 185 4.56 -14.93 8.95
N SER A 186 4.14 -15.98 9.67
CA SER A 186 5.01 -16.73 10.58
C SER A 186 5.93 -17.75 9.89
N LEU A 187 5.73 -18.02 8.59
CA LEU A 187 6.54 -18.99 7.85
C LEU A 187 7.96 -18.48 7.61
N PRO A 188 8.99 -19.31 7.78
CA PRO A 188 10.36 -18.95 7.43
C PRO A 188 10.46 -18.51 5.96
N GLY A 189 11.07 -17.34 5.75
CA GLY A 189 11.27 -16.77 4.42
C GLY A 189 10.16 -15.82 3.94
N VAL A 190 9.03 -15.71 4.64
CA VAL A 190 8.07 -14.64 4.39
C VAL A 190 8.58 -13.34 5.03
N VAL A 191 8.77 -12.32 4.22
CA VAL A 191 9.29 -11.01 4.62
C VAL A 191 8.12 -10.11 5.05
N ALA A 192 7.07 -10.07 4.25
CA ALA A 192 5.87 -9.30 4.51
C ALA A 192 4.66 -9.86 3.77
N THR A 193 3.48 -9.47 4.21
CA THR A 193 2.20 -9.75 3.56
C THR A 193 1.53 -8.43 3.14
N SER A 194 0.66 -8.47 2.14
CA SER A 194 -0.09 -7.30 1.66
C SER A 194 -1.33 -6.97 2.48
N TYR A 195 -1.61 -7.71 3.56
CA TYR A 195 -2.70 -7.42 4.48
C TYR A 195 -2.25 -6.39 5.53
N PHE A 196 -2.95 -5.28 5.63
CA PHE A 196 -2.70 -4.18 6.56
C PHE A 196 -3.89 -4.10 7.53
N ALA A 197 -3.70 -4.68 8.72
CA ALA A 197 -4.72 -4.69 9.78
C ALA A 197 -4.64 -3.40 10.60
N HIS A 198 -5.72 -2.63 10.63
CA HIS A 198 -5.89 -1.45 11.50
C HIS A 198 -4.70 -0.45 11.48
N LEU A 199 -3.98 -0.35 10.36
CA LEU A 199 -2.92 0.66 10.18
C LEU A 199 -3.46 1.99 9.66
N ALA A 200 -4.47 1.95 8.80
CA ALA A 200 -5.10 3.15 8.31
C ALA A 200 -5.85 3.89 9.42
N THR A 201 -5.71 5.21 9.45
CA THR A 201 -6.40 6.09 10.40
C THR A 201 -7.57 6.83 9.74
N LEU A 202 -7.59 6.84 8.39
CA LEU A 202 -8.61 7.51 7.60
C LEU A 202 -8.64 6.92 6.19
N LEU A 203 -9.84 6.63 5.69
CA LEU A 203 -10.09 6.42 4.26
C LEU A 203 -10.74 7.67 3.68
N LEU A 204 -10.15 8.24 2.63
CA LEU A 204 -10.75 9.22 1.74
C LEU A 204 -11.28 8.47 0.51
N ILE A 205 -12.59 8.38 0.37
CA ILE A 205 -13.26 7.52 -0.60
C ILE A 205 -13.90 8.39 -1.68
N GLU A 206 -13.41 8.29 -2.91
CA GLU A 206 -14.00 8.98 -4.05
C GLU A 206 -15.16 8.15 -4.63
N THR A 207 -16.33 8.77 -4.71
CA THR A 207 -17.52 8.18 -5.33
C THR A 207 -17.51 8.41 -6.85
N PRO A 208 -18.35 7.67 -7.63
CA PRO A 208 -18.41 7.84 -9.08
C PRO A 208 -18.84 9.24 -9.56
N ASP A 209 -19.55 9.99 -8.72
CA ASP A 209 -19.96 11.38 -8.97
C ASP A 209 -18.94 12.41 -8.46
N GLY A 210 -17.77 11.95 -7.97
CA GLY A 210 -16.65 12.80 -7.57
C GLY A 210 -16.72 13.33 -6.14
N GLN A 211 -17.75 12.97 -5.35
CA GLN A 211 -17.81 13.32 -3.93
C GLN A 211 -16.79 12.52 -3.12
N VAL A 212 -16.45 13.02 -1.93
CA VAL A 212 -15.52 12.36 -1.01
C VAL A 212 -16.23 12.00 0.29
N HIS A 213 -16.17 10.72 0.65
CA HIS A 213 -16.62 10.22 1.94
C HIS A 213 -15.43 9.82 2.81
N GLU A 214 -15.58 9.94 4.12
CA GLU A 214 -14.57 9.57 5.10
C GLU A 214 -15.03 8.38 5.95
N ILE A 215 -14.09 7.44 6.23
CA ILE A 215 -14.23 6.43 7.28
C ILE A 215 -13.02 6.58 8.21
N LYS A 216 -13.30 6.63 9.53
CA LYS A 216 -12.31 6.78 10.62
C LYS A 216 -12.42 5.64 11.60
#